data_886f7f4217b3ceb75cc23731c5e0686a
#
_entry.id   886f7f4217b3ceb75cc23731c5e0686a
#
_cell.length_a   1.000
_cell.length_b   1.000
_cell.length_c   1.000
_cell.angle_alpha   90.00
_cell.angle_beta   90.00
_cell.angle_gamma   90.00
#
_symmetry.space_group_name_H-M   'P 1'
#
loop_
_entity.id
_entity.type
_entity.pdbx_description
1 polymer ?
#
loop_
_entity_poly.entity_id
_entity_poly.type
_entity_poly.pdbx_seq_one_letter_code
_entity_poly.pdbx_strand_id
1 'polypeptide(L)'
;MAATEVSAVAPAPPVSASAAARPPGYYVRQRRWQIRPAVAGLAFIALCSLVALLGYWVLPDNSPNANHGFVQVQKERPVLRVLLLRQPLADSARNGAGNDNIFSTWLRGREPAVQETPIGGYQFAGDSIILKPLSEHSAEAGRPRRLALAAVVGHPDSRADLQREIKQSHLLTRTYWLGTDKAGRDELSRLLLGTRISLGIGLVAVLISLVLGMAVGAVAGYFGGWVDSVLLGVMTVVWSIPGIMLVIAISLALDSKGVWVSFVAVGLTMWVDVARVVRGQMLSLRSATFVEAGRVLGLPTSRLIARHLLPNMRGPLIVLATSNFAAAILLEAGLSFLGLGVQPPAPSWGLMVKEGYDLLGTEAGLWLTLLPGAAISLLVLSFNLLGNGLRDAYDPKTPVAG
;
A
#
# COMPACT_ATOMS: atom_id res chain seq x y z
N MET A 1 -72.69 41.26 20.43
CA MET A 1 -71.49 41.53 21.23
C MET A 1 -70.92 40.19 21.61
N ALA A 2 -69.91 39.72 20.90
CA ALA A 2 -69.19 38.49 21.24
C ALA A 2 -67.79 38.93 21.61
N ALA A 3 -67.39 38.64 22.84
CA ALA A 3 -66.08 38.93 23.39
C ALA A 3 -65.14 37.85 22.92
N THR A 4 -64.09 38.26 22.21
CA THR A 4 -62.96 37.35 21.75
C THR A 4 -62.03 37.18 22.93
N GLU A 5 -61.97 35.96 23.50
CA GLU A 5 -60.98 35.60 24.49
C GLU A 5 -59.60 35.50 23.78
N VAL A 6 -58.67 36.34 24.20
CA VAL A 6 -57.28 36.29 23.82
C VAL A 6 -56.63 35.18 24.68
N SER A 7 -56.35 34.00 24.05
CA SER A 7 -55.62 32.93 24.67
C SER A 7 -54.21 33.40 24.98
N ALA A 8 -53.80 33.44 26.25
CA ALA A 8 -52.47 33.76 26.68
C ALA A 8 -51.49 32.63 26.27
N VAL A 9 -50.54 32.95 25.38
CA VAL A 9 -49.46 32.07 24.99
C VAL A 9 -48.54 31.82 26.22
N ALA A 10 -48.45 30.57 26.66
CA ALA A 10 -47.57 30.19 27.76
C ALA A 10 -46.12 30.57 27.44
N PRO A 11 -45.34 31.08 28.41
CA PRO A 11 -43.93 31.39 28.18
C PRO A 11 -43.16 30.14 27.83
N ALA A 12 -42.33 30.23 26.78
CA ALA A 12 -41.43 29.14 26.34
C ALA A 12 -40.54 28.71 27.53
N PRO A 13 -40.30 27.40 27.70
CA PRO A 13 -39.43 26.91 28.79
C PRO A 13 -38.05 27.53 28.65
N PRO A 14 -37.35 27.80 29.76
CA PRO A 14 -36.01 28.40 29.72
C PRO A 14 -35.08 27.44 28.94
N VAL A 15 -34.42 27.98 27.92
CA VAL A 15 -33.36 27.29 27.18
C VAL A 15 -32.32 26.89 28.21
N SER A 16 -32.23 25.60 28.50
CA SER A 16 -31.24 25.04 29.40
C SER A 16 -29.84 25.54 28.99
N ALA A 17 -29.11 26.10 29.96
CA ALA A 17 -27.80 26.66 29.78
C ALA A 17 -26.95 25.71 28.87
N SER A 18 -26.52 26.23 27.72
CA SER A 18 -25.79 25.49 26.71
C SER A 18 -24.62 24.75 27.40
N ALA A 19 -24.65 23.44 27.36
CA ALA A 19 -23.51 22.65 27.77
C ALA A 19 -22.31 23.23 27.01
N ALA A 20 -21.33 23.76 27.74
CA ALA A 20 -20.15 24.41 27.16
C ALA A 20 -19.59 23.52 26.05
N ALA A 21 -19.58 24.02 24.81
CA ALA A 21 -19.16 23.27 23.64
C ALA A 21 -17.76 22.76 23.87
N ARG A 22 -17.65 21.48 24.16
CA ARG A 22 -16.35 20.83 24.38
C ARG A 22 -15.56 20.82 23.06
N PRO A 23 -14.23 20.91 23.09
CA PRO A 23 -13.44 20.95 21.87
C PRO A 23 -13.70 19.71 21.01
N PRO A 24 -13.71 19.84 19.67
CA PRO A 24 -14.03 18.74 18.74
C PRO A 24 -13.27 17.44 19.01
N GLY A 25 -12.01 17.54 19.50
CA GLY A 25 -11.19 16.39 19.87
C GLY A 25 -11.74 15.52 21.01
N TYR A 26 -12.59 16.08 21.89
CA TYR A 26 -13.21 15.32 22.96
C TYR A 26 -14.23 14.30 22.41
N TYR A 27 -15.06 14.71 21.47
CA TYR A 27 -16.08 13.85 20.84
C TYR A 27 -15.44 12.78 19.97
N VAL A 28 -14.36 13.10 19.24
CA VAL A 28 -13.57 12.15 18.43
C VAL A 28 -13.00 11.02 19.29
N ARG A 29 -12.48 11.35 20.49
CA ARG A 29 -11.90 10.34 21.40
C ARG A 29 -12.96 9.39 21.99
N GLN A 30 -14.13 9.90 22.32
CA GLN A 30 -15.20 9.10 22.93
C GLN A 30 -15.93 8.21 21.92
N ARG A 31 -16.19 8.70 20.70
CA ARG A 31 -16.88 7.97 19.63
C ARG A 31 -16.02 6.94 18.90
N ARG A 32 -14.70 7.11 18.88
CA ARG A 32 -13.75 6.27 18.14
C ARG A 32 -13.89 4.77 18.44
N TRP A 33 -14.26 4.40 19.64
CA TRP A 33 -14.42 3.01 20.08
C TRP A 33 -15.82 2.42 19.85
N GLN A 34 -16.81 3.26 19.61
CA GLN A 34 -18.20 2.81 19.38
C GLN A 34 -18.45 2.40 17.93
N ILE A 35 -17.59 2.81 16.99
CA ILE A 35 -17.75 2.49 15.56
C ILE A 35 -16.93 1.25 15.23
N ARG A 36 -17.45 0.07 15.56
CA ARG A 36 -16.81 -1.24 15.35
C ARG A 36 -16.23 -1.44 13.94
N PRO A 37 -16.93 -1.08 12.83
CA PRO A 37 -16.37 -1.25 11.49
C PRO A 37 -15.12 -0.40 11.23
N ALA A 38 -15.09 0.85 11.73
CA ALA A 38 -13.93 1.73 11.59
C ALA A 38 -12.72 1.23 12.40
N VAL A 39 -12.98 0.63 13.59
CA VAL A 39 -11.93 0.02 14.41
C VAL A 39 -11.35 -1.21 13.70
N ALA A 40 -12.20 -2.05 13.09
CA ALA A 40 -11.75 -3.19 12.29
C ALA A 40 -10.90 -2.74 11.08
N GLY A 41 -11.35 -1.71 10.35
CA GLY A 41 -10.58 -1.12 9.26
C GLY A 41 -9.22 -0.57 9.74
N LEU A 42 -9.21 0.16 10.85
CA LEU A 42 -7.98 0.68 11.44
C LEU A 42 -7.02 -0.46 11.86
N ALA A 43 -7.54 -1.53 12.45
CA ALA A 43 -6.73 -2.68 12.84
C ALA A 43 -6.08 -3.36 11.62
N PHE A 44 -6.82 -3.52 10.52
CA PHE A 44 -6.28 -4.09 9.30
C PHE A 44 -5.24 -3.16 8.65
N ILE A 45 -5.48 -1.85 8.59
CA ILE A 45 -4.50 -0.86 8.11
C ILE A 45 -3.23 -0.89 8.98
N ALA A 46 -3.39 -0.97 10.30
CA ALA A 46 -2.26 -1.06 11.23
C ALA A 46 -1.46 -2.36 11.01
N LEU A 47 -2.13 -3.49 10.77
CA LEU A 47 -1.48 -4.76 10.41
C LEU A 47 -0.70 -4.64 9.11
N CYS A 48 -1.31 -4.12 8.05
CA CYS A 48 -0.63 -3.88 6.77
C CYS A 48 0.57 -2.92 6.93
N SER A 49 0.41 -1.86 7.72
CA SER A 49 1.49 -0.90 8.01
C SER A 49 2.63 -1.57 8.79
N LEU A 50 2.31 -2.44 9.75
CA LEU A 50 3.31 -3.21 10.50
C LEU A 50 4.08 -4.15 9.58
N VAL A 51 3.38 -4.90 8.70
CA VAL A 51 4.00 -5.77 7.70
C VAL A 51 4.90 -4.97 6.76
N ALA A 52 4.44 -3.80 6.28
CA ALA A 52 5.23 -2.92 5.44
C ALA A 52 6.49 -2.38 6.13
N LEU A 53 6.41 -2.06 7.44
CA LEU A 53 7.53 -1.60 8.25
C LEU A 53 8.53 -2.72 8.56
N LEU A 54 8.05 -3.91 8.93
CA LEU A 54 8.92 -5.06 9.18
C LEU A 54 9.64 -5.49 7.89
N GLY A 55 9.00 -5.33 6.73
CA GLY A 55 9.59 -5.57 5.42
C GLY A 55 10.25 -6.96 5.34
N TYR A 56 11.50 -6.99 4.87
CA TYR A 56 12.24 -8.23 4.63
C TYR A 56 12.50 -9.11 5.86
N TRP A 57 12.27 -8.63 7.09
CA TRP A 57 12.48 -9.45 8.29
C TRP A 57 11.42 -10.53 8.51
N VAL A 58 10.24 -10.35 7.93
CA VAL A 58 9.10 -11.27 8.08
C VAL A 58 8.94 -12.18 6.84
N LEU A 59 9.62 -11.86 5.73
CA LEU A 59 9.45 -12.58 4.48
C LEU A 59 10.15 -13.95 4.52
N PRO A 60 9.50 -15.03 4.04
CA PRO A 60 10.14 -16.30 3.77
C PRO A 60 11.28 -16.20 2.73
N ASP A 61 11.08 -15.36 1.70
CA ASP A 61 12.12 -14.97 0.75
C ASP A 61 12.55 -13.52 1.00
N ASN A 62 13.72 -13.34 1.58
CA ASN A 62 14.30 -12.04 1.89
C ASN A 62 15.27 -11.53 0.81
N SER A 63 15.29 -12.15 -0.36
CA SER A 63 16.03 -11.65 -1.52
C SER A 63 15.47 -10.31 -2.02
N PRO A 64 16.27 -9.49 -2.73
CA PRO A 64 15.80 -8.22 -3.28
C PRO A 64 14.52 -8.39 -4.10
N ASN A 65 13.48 -7.63 -3.74
CA ASN A 65 12.13 -7.71 -4.32
C ASN A 65 11.45 -9.09 -4.20
N ALA A 66 11.88 -9.95 -3.27
CA ALA A 66 11.41 -11.34 -3.17
C ALA A 66 11.44 -12.01 -4.56
N ASN A 67 12.57 -11.88 -5.25
CA ASN A 67 12.70 -12.25 -6.65
C ASN A 67 13.48 -13.55 -6.86
N HIS A 68 13.73 -14.31 -5.79
CA HIS A 68 14.37 -15.62 -5.88
C HIS A 68 13.36 -16.68 -6.33
N GLY A 69 13.41 -17.05 -7.60
CA GLY A 69 12.49 -18.01 -8.22
C GLY A 69 13.20 -19.15 -8.93
N PHE A 70 12.49 -20.26 -9.07
CA PHE A 70 13.01 -21.46 -9.75
C PHE A 70 12.06 -21.89 -10.86
N VAL A 71 12.59 -22.04 -12.07
CA VAL A 71 11.81 -22.45 -13.24
C VAL A 71 11.09 -23.79 -13.04
N GLN A 72 11.68 -24.68 -12.22
CA GLN A 72 11.16 -26.02 -11.95
C GLN A 72 9.89 -26.04 -11.07
N VAL A 73 9.61 -24.93 -10.36
CA VAL A 73 8.46 -24.81 -9.46
C VAL A 73 7.54 -23.65 -9.87
N GLN A 74 7.45 -23.38 -11.16
CA GLN A 74 6.55 -22.33 -11.67
C GLN A 74 5.08 -22.73 -11.55
N LYS A 75 4.22 -21.77 -11.17
CA LYS A 75 2.75 -21.90 -11.16
C LYS A 75 2.24 -23.03 -10.26
N GLU A 76 2.95 -23.31 -9.19
CA GLU A 76 2.60 -24.38 -8.26
C GLU A 76 1.54 -23.92 -7.26
N ARG A 77 0.74 -24.87 -6.81
CA ARG A 77 -0.35 -24.66 -5.86
C ARG A 77 0.15 -24.30 -4.46
N PRO A 78 -0.71 -23.69 -3.61
CA PRO A 78 -0.40 -23.47 -2.20
C PRO A 78 0.03 -24.72 -1.45
N VAL A 79 0.87 -24.49 -0.41
CA VAL A 79 1.43 -25.53 0.49
C VAL A 79 2.36 -26.50 -0.23
N LEU A 80 3.01 -26.05 -1.29
CA LEU A 80 4.07 -26.82 -1.96
C LEU A 80 5.31 -26.96 -1.06
N ARG A 81 5.82 -28.17 -0.92
CA ARG A 81 7.09 -28.46 -0.24
C ARG A 81 8.16 -28.86 -1.25
N VAL A 82 9.26 -28.13 -1.27
CA VAL A 82 10.36 -28.35 -2.21
C VAL A 82 11.63 -28.61 -1.42
N LEU A 83 12.34 -29.67 -1.78
CA LEU A 83 13.66 -29.94 -1.25
C LEU A 83 14.68 -29.14 -2.07
N LEU A 84 15.48 -28.32 -1.39
CA LEU A 84 16.50 -27.47 -1.97
C LEU A 84 17.89 -27.98 -1.58
N LEU A 85 18.80 -28.06 -2.54
CA LEU A 85 20.21 -28.23 -2.28
C LEU A 85 20.90 -26.87 -2.28
N ARG A 86 21.60 -26.54 -1.21
CA ARG A 86 22.39 -25.32 -1.05
C ARG A 86 23.85 -25.59 -1.37
N GLN A 87 24.40 -24.75 -2.22
CA GLN A 87 25.84 -24.80 -2.57
C GLN A 87 26.48 -23.43 -2.32
N PRO A 88 27.71 -23.35 -1.82
CA PRO A 88 28.40 -22.07 -1.70
C PRO A 88 28.56 -21.44 -3.09
N LEU A 89 28.34 -20.12 -3.20
CA LEU A 89 28.67 -19.40 -4.42
C LEU A 89 30.20 -19.36 -4.61
N ALA A 90 30.62 -19.41 -5.88
CA ALA A 90 32.04 -19.21 -6.21
C ALA A 90 32.51 -17.84 -5.70
N ASP A 91 33.80 -17.74 -5.29
CA ASP A 91 34.38 -16.58 -4.62
C ASP A 91 34.19 -15.24 -5.39
N SER A 92 34.09 -15.29 -6.71
CA SER A 92 33.79 -14.13 -7.56
C SER A 92 32.37 -13.55 -7.34
N ALA A 93 31.43 -14.39 -6.91
CA ALA A 93 30.06 -13.94 -6.58
C ALA A 93 29.93 -13.53 -5.10
N ARG A 94 30.84 -13.98 -4.22
CA ARG A 94 30.90 -13.55 -2.80
C ARG A 94 31.30 -12.08 -2.62
N ASN A 95 32.12 -11.54 -3.52
CA ASN A 95 32.58 -10.15 -3.44
C ASN A 95 31.46 -9.11 -3.70
N GLY A 96 30.30 -9.52 -4.23
CA GLY A 96 29.10 -8.71 -4.33
C GLY A 96 28.21 -8.73 -3.07
N ALA A 97 28.38 -9.74 -2.19
CA ALA A 97 27.64 -9.86 -0.92
C ALA A 97 28.32 -9.06 0.22
N GLY A 98 28.83 -7.86 -0.11
CA GLY A 98 29.60 -7.03 0.82
C GLY A 98 28.70 -6.16 1.70
N ASN A 99 29.06 -6.12 2.97
CA ASN A 99 28.75 -5.07 3.96
C ASN A 99 27.26 -4.65 4.04
N ASP A 100 26.37 -5.63 4.20
CA ASP A 100 24.96 -5.38 4.41
C ASP A 100 24.72 -4.77 5.80
N ASN A 101 24.66 -3.44 5.86
CA ASN A 101 24.15 -2.75 7.03
C ASN A 101 22.69 -3.19 7.27
N ILE A 102 22.27 -3.31 8.52
CA ILE A 102 20.90 -3.69 8.92
C ILE A 102 19.85 -2.85 8.18
N PHE A 103 20.15 -1.57 7.94
CA PHE A 103 19.25 -0.66 7.23
C PHE A 103 19.17 -0.97 5.71
N SER A 104 20.27 -1.31 5.05
CA SER A 104 20.26 -1.69 3.63
C SER A 104 19.52 -3.00 3.42
N THR A 105 19.72 -3.98 4.29
CA THR A 105 18.98 -5.26 4.29
C THR A 105 17.48 -5.04 4.52
N TRP A 106 17.11 -4.16 5.47
CA TRP A 106 15.72 -3.81 5.70
C TRP A 106 15.06 -3.13 4.49
N LEU A 107 15.79 -2.29 3.75
CA LEU A 107 15.24 -1.51 2.64
C LEU A 107 15.20 -2.31 1.33
N ARG A 108 16.26 -3.07 1.04
CA ARG A 108 16.49 -3.68 -0.29
C ARG A 108 16.46 -5.21 -0.30
N GLY A 109 16.43 -5.84 0.88
CA GLY A 109 16.62 -7.28 1.01
C GLY A 109 18.10 -7.64 1.04
N ARG A 110 18.38 -8.95 1.06
CA ARG A 110 19.73 -9.50 1.12
C ARG A 110 20.01 -10.36 -0.11
N GLU A 111 21.13 -10.12 -0.77
CA GLU A 111 21.58 -10.99 -1.85
C GLU A 111 21.85 -12.41 -1.32
N PRO A 112 21.42 -13.47 -2.03
CA PRO A 112 21.62 -14.82 -1.58
C PRO A 112 23.14 -15.15 -1.56
N ALA A 113 23.63 -15.60 -0.40
CA ALA A 113 25.02 -16.00 -0.22
C ALA A 113 25.30 -17.43 -0.71
N VAL A 114 24.25 -18.16 -1.09
CA VAL A 114 24.31 -19.56 -1.53
C VAL A 114 23.46 -19.74 -2.79
N GLN A 115 23.89 -20.62 -3.66
CA GLN A 115 23.09 -21.08 -4.78
C GLN A 115 22.15 -22.19 -4.30
N GLU A 116 20.85 -22.00 -4.45
CA GLU A 116 19.84 -22.99 -4.13
C GLU A 116 19.36 -23.68 -5.42
N THR A 117 19.25 -25.01 -5.40
CA THR A 117 18.76 -25.80 -6.53
C THR A 117 17.64 -26.71 -6.07
N PRO A 118 16.42 -26.61 -6.64
CA PRO A 118 15.31 -27.50 -6.30
C PRO A 118 15.56 -28.92 -6.84
N ILE A 119 15.34 -29.91 -5.99
CA ILE A 119 15.57 -31.33 -6.30
C ILE A 119 14.35 -32.17 -5.89
N GLY A 120 14.02 -33.19 -6.69
CA GLY A 120 12.98 -34.18 -6.38
C GLY A 120 13.42 -35.26 -5.41
N GLY A 121 14.75 -35.41 -5.21
CA GLY A 121 15.31 -36.35 -4.28
C GLY A 121 16.84 -36.47 -4.46
N TYR A 122 17.46 -37.20 -3.58
CA TYR A 122 18.91 -37.44 -3.65
C TYR A 122 19.32 -38.86 -3.23
N GLN A 123 20.46 -39.33 -3.69
CA GLN A 123 21.09 -40.57 -3.27
C GLN A 123 22.60 -40.37 -3.16
N PHE A 124 23.22 -40.89 -2.09
CA PHE A 124 24.65 -40.90 -1.97
C PHE A 124 25.24 -42.11 -2.68
N ALA A 125 26.23 -41.90 -3.54
CA ALA A 125 26.93 -42.95 -4.30
C ALA A 125 28.45 -42.72 -4.24
N GLY A 126 29.11 -43.41 -3.33
CA GLY A 126 30.55 -43.22 -3.10
C GLY A 126 30.83 -41.78 -2.60
N ASP A 127 31.76 -41.09 -3.23
CA ASP A 127 32.16 -39.72 -2.92
C ASP A 127 31.28 -38.66 -3.68
N SER A 128 30.10 -39.09 -4.12
CA SER A 128 29.19 -38.24 -4.89
C SER A 128 27.80 -38.32 -4.37
N ILE A 129 27.04 -37.24 -4.56
CA ILE A 129 25.58 -37.17 -4.43
C ILE A 129 24.96 -37.17 -5.83
N ILE A 130 23.94 -38.02 -6.01
CA ILE A 130 23.14 -38.09 -7.23
C ILE A 130 21.84 -37.37 -6.93
N LEU A 131 21.57 -36.30 -7.67
CA LEU A 131 20.37 -35.50 -7.54
C LEU A 131 19.33 -35.95 -8.56
N LYS A 132 18.11 -36.21 -8.11
CA LYS A 132 16.98 -36.47 -9.00
C LYS A 132 16.33 -35.15 -9.35
N PRO A 133 15.99 -34.85 -10.61
CA PRO A 133 15.27 -33.62 -11.00
C PRO A 133 13.89 -33.58 -10.35
N LEU A 134 13.40 -32.36 -10.07
CA LEU A 134 12.11 -32.14 -9.41
C LEU A 134 10.92 -32.36 -10.37
N SER A 135 11.06 -32.05 -11.66
CA SER A 135 10.00 -32.18 -12.65
C SER A 135 10.46 -32.97 -13.87
N GLU A 136 9.54 -33.76 -14.43
CA GLU A 136 9.76 -34.49 -15.67
C GLU A 136 9.60 -33.60 -16.93
N HIS A 137 9.15 -32.34 -16.77
CA HIS A 137 8.73 -31.45 -17.87
C HIS A 137 9.78 -30.42 -18.31
N SER A 138 10.95 -30.34 -17.67
CA SER A 138 12.03 -29.47 -18.16
C SER A 138 12.92 -30.16 -19.17
N ALA A 139 13.47 -29.45 -20.15
CA ALA A 139 14.34 -30.00 -21.19
C ALA A 139 15.64 -30.68 -20.63
N GLU A 140 16.01 -30.37 -19.38
CA GLU A 140 16.99 -31.06 -18.57
C GLU A 140 16.39 -32.18 -17.69
N ALA A 141 15.07 -32.36 -17.78
CA ALA A 141 14.32 -33.33 -17.01
C ALA A 141 14.69 -34.74 -17.43
N GLY A 142 15.13 -35.53 -16.50
CA GLY A 142 15.34 -36.95 -16.68
C GLY A 142 16.77 -37.44 -16.49
N ARG A 143 17.79 -36.59 -16.52
CA ARG A 143 19.15 -37.05 -16.24
C ARG A 143 19.56 -36.72 -14.80
N PRO A 144 19.80 -37.74 -13.95
CA PRO A 144 20.34 -37.53 -12.62
C PRO A 144 21.67 -36.76 -12.72
N ARG A 145 21.77 -35.65 -11.98
CA ARG A 145 23.02 -34.88 -11.92
C ARG A 145 23.88 -35.43 -10.80
N ARG A 146 25.12 -35.80 -11.13
CA ARG A 146 26.10 -36.29 -10.16
C ARG A 146 27.05 -35.16 -9.76
N LEU A 147 27.17 -34.92 -8.44
CA LEU A 147 28.05 -33.91 -7.88
C LEU A 147 29.01 -34.60 -6.86
N ALA A 148 30.26 -34.19 -6.82
CA ALA A 148 31.18 -34.62 -5.78
C ALA A 148 30.76 -34.00 -4.44
N LEU A 149 30.83 -34.75 -3.32
CA LEU A 149 30.46 -34.27 -2.00
C LEU A 149 31.25 -33.02 -1.61
N ALA A 150 32.58 -33.02 -1.84
CA ALA A 150 33.44 -31.87 -1.58
C ALA A 150 33.08 -30.64 -2.40
N ALA A 151 32.54 -30.78 -3.61
CA ALA A 151 32.06 -29.65 -4.43
C ALA A 151 30.74 -29.05 -3.91
N VAL A 152 29.90 -29.82 -3.21
CA VAL A 152 28.68 -29.33 -2.59
C VAL A 152 29.00 -28.54 -1.34
N VAL A 153 29.94 -29.00 -0.52
CA VAL A 153 30.28 -28.35 0.77
C VAL A 153 31.32 -27.23 0.57
N GLY A 154 32.20 -27.35 -0.42
CA GLY A 154 33.24 -26.35 -0.73
C GLY A 154 34.58 -26.61 -0.06
N HIS A 155 34.72 -27.69 0.69
CA HIS A 155 35.99 -28.13 1.27
C HIS A 155 36.11 -29.66 1.26
N PRO A 156 37.33 -30.22 1.24
CA PRO A 156 37.56 -31.64 1.37
C PRO A 156 37.48 -32.07 2.85
N ASP A 157 36.82 -33.20 3.10
CA ASP A 157 36.76 -33.83 4.42
C ASP A 157 36.45 -35.33 4.29
N SER A 158 36.34 -36.05 5.41
CA SER A 158 35.99 -37.47 5.35
C SER A 158 34.61 -37.65 4.72
N ARG A 159 34.42 -38.74 3.97
CA ARG A 159 33.15 -39.04 3.31
C ARG A 159 31.94 -39.02 4.27
N ALA A 160 32.10 -39.55 5.47
CA ALA A 160 31.06 -39.65 6.45
C ALA A 160 30.64 -38.27 6.99
N ASP A 161 31.63 -37.40 7.19
CA ASP A 161 31.40 -36.03 7.70
C ASP A 161 30.77 -35.15 6.62
N LEU A 162 31.26 -35.23 5.36
CA LEU A 162 30.64 -34.54 4.22
C LEU A 162 29.16 -34.95 4.03
N GLN A 163 28.84 -36.24 4.13
CA GLN A 163 27.46 -36.71 4.02
C GLN A 163 26.57 -36.20 5.17
N ARG A 164 27.13 -36.15 6.39
CA ARG A 164 26.42 -35.63 7.58
C ARG A 164 26.17 -34.12 7.41
N GLU A 165 27.17 -33.37 7.01
CA GLU A 165 27.10 -31.94 6.79
C GLU A 165 26.08 -31.57 5.69
N ILE A 166 26.11 -32.30 4.56
CA ILE A 166 25.13 -32.10 3.48
C ILE A 166 23.69 -32.30 3.99
N LYS A 167 23.46 -33.37 4.76
CA LYS A 167 22.12 -33.62 5.31
C LYS A 167 21.65 -32.56 6.31
N GLN A 168 22.56 -31.99 7.10
CA GLN A 168 22.23 -31.05 8.16
C GLN A 168 22.16 -29.59 7.69
N SER A 169 23.05 -29.18 6.76
CA SER A 169 23.25 -27.78 6.43
C SER A 169 22.96 -27.43 4.97
N HIS A 170 23.10 -28.40 4.04
CA HIS A 170 22.94 -28.14 2.61
C HIS A 170 21.61 -28.63 2.02
N LEU A 171 20.84 -29.45 2.74
CA LEU A 171 19.52 -29.91 2.34
C LEU A 171 18.46 -29.18 3.17
N LEU A 172 17.66 -28.36 2.54
CA LEU A 172 16.58 -27.61 3.18
C LEU A 172 15.26 -27.89 2.50
N THR A 173 14.21 -28.15 3.28
CA THR A 173 12.84 -28.19 2.77
C THR A 173 12.21 -26.80 2.94
N ARG A 174 11.86 -26.15 1.82
CA ARG A 174 11.13 -24.89 1.83
C ARG A 174 9.65 -25.15 1.54
N THR A 175 8.76 -24.53 2.31
CA THR A 175 7.31 -24.59 2.08
C THR A 175 6.85 -23.27 1.47
N TYR A 176 6.26 -23.33 0.29
CA TYR A 176 5.60 -22.20 -0.37
C TYR A 176 4.14 -22.19 0.06
N TRP A 177 3.83 -21.38 1.07
CA TRP A 177 2.51 -21.36 1.70
C TRP A 177 1.38 -20.94 0.76
N LEU A 178 1.60 -19.94 -0.06
CA LEU A 178 0.65 -19.46 -1.08
C LEU A 178 1.00 -19.93 -2.50
N GLY A 179 1.90 -20.90 -2.62
CA GLY A 179 2.36 -21.37 -3.92
C GLY A 179 3.41 -20.46 -4.54
N THR A 180 3.58 -20.61 -5.84
CA THR A 180 4.59 -19.88 -6.62
C THR A 180 3.98 -19.19 -7.83
N ASP A 181 4.57 -18.09 -8.25
CA ASP A 181 4.15 -17.33 -9.40
C ASP A 181 4.67 -17.90 -10.75
N LYS A 182 4.47 -17.15 -11.83
CA LYS A 182 4.91 -17.53 -13.19
C LYS A 182 6.43 -17.69 -13.33
N ALA A 183 7.20 -17.12 -12.43
CA ALA A 183 8.67 -17.22 -12.41
C ALA A 183 9.19 -18.18 -11.32
N GLY A 184 8.28 -18.88 -10.61
CA GLY A 184 8.64 -19.79 -9.51
C GLY A 184 9.07 -19.07 -8.23
N ARG A 185 8.70 -17.79 -8.06
CA ARG A 185 8.97 -16.98 -6.86
C ARG A 185 7.90 -17.22 -5.80
N ASP A 186 8.26 -17.02 -4.52
CA ASP A 186 7.33 -17.18 -3.40
C ASP A 186 6.22 -16.14 -3.40
N GLU A 187 4.98 -16.58 -3.64
CA GLU A 187 3.80 -15.71 -3.73
C GLU A 187 3.50 -15.01 -2.41
N LEU A 188 3.70 -15.67 -1.26
CA LEU A 188 3.50 -15.07 0.05
C LEU A 188 4.47 -13.90 0.28
N SER A 189 5.74 -14.10 0.01
CA SER A 189 6.77 -13.06 0.17
C SER A 189 6.47 -11.86 -0.73
N ARG A 190 6.06 -12.08 -1.97
CA ARG A 190 5.68 -11.03 -2.90
C ARG A 190 4.43 -10.27 -2.46
N LEU A 191 3.41 -10.98 -1.94
CA LEU A 191 2.19 -10.38 -1.42
C LEU A 191 2.48 -9.46 -0.22
N LEU A 192 3.30 -9.94 0.73
CA LEU A 192 3.70 -9.15 1.90
C LEU A 192 4.57 -7.95 1.52
N LEU A 193 5.52 -8.11 0.60
CA LEU A 193 6.35 -7.00 0.12
C LEU A 193 5.55 -6.02 -0.73
N GLY A 194 4.59 -6.51 -1.51
CA GLY A 194 3.64 -5.70 -2.28
C GLY A 194 2.84 -4.74 -1.40
N THR A 195 2.53 -5.13 -0.16
CA THR A 195 1.90 -4.26 0.84
C THR A 195 2.70 -2.96 1.04
N ARG A 196 4.02 -3.07 1.15
CA ARG A 196 4.92 -1.91 1.34
C ARG A 196 4.87 -0.96 0.14
N ILE A 197 4.87 -1.50 -1.07
CA ILE A 197 4.84 -0.72 -2.31
C ILE A 197 3.48 -0.06 -2.49
N SER A 198 2.39 -0.81 -2.37
CA SER A 198 1.02 -0.31 -2.56
C SER A 198 0.63 0.74 -1.50
N LEU A 199 0.97 0.52 -0.22
CA LEU A 199 0.78 1.54 0.83
C LEU A 199 1.66 2.77 0.60
N GLY A 200 2.90 2.58 0.17
CA GLY A 200 3.82 3.68 -0.14
C GLY A 200 3.29 4.57 -1.26
N ILE A 201 2.77 3.97 -2.35
CA ILE A 201 2.17 4.71 -3.46
C ILE A 201 0.94 5.49 -2.98
N GLY A 202 0.03 4.84 -2.26
CA GLY A 202 -1.15 5.50 -1.71
C GLY A 202 -0.79 6.70 -0.81
N LEU A 203 0.17 6.53 0.10
CA LEU A 203 0.61 7.59 1.00
C LEU A 203 1.20 8.79 0.26
N VAL A 204 2.16 8.55 -0.63
CA VAL A 204 2.82 9.65 -1.37
C VAL A 204 1.84 10.34 -2.31
N ALA A 205 0.98 9.59 -3.00
CA ALA A 205 -0.05 10.17 -3.87
C ALA A 205 -1.03 11.06 -3.10
N VAL A 206 -1.51 10.62 -1.92
CA VAL A 206 -2.37 11.43 -1.06
C VAL A 206 -1.65 12.67 -0.56
N LEU A 207 -0.39 12.58 -0.17
CA LEU A 207 0.38 13.74 0.26
C LEU A 207 0.54 14.78 -0.86
N ILE A 208 0.87 14.35 -2.08
CA ILE A 208 0.93 15.23 -3.26
C ILE A 208 -0.42 15.90 -3.50
N SER A 209 -1.50 15.11 -3.52
CA SER A 209 -2.86 15.62 -3.77
C SER A 209 -3.32 16.60 -2.69
N LEU A 210 -3.02 16.33 -1.41
CA LEU A 210 -3.35 17.23 -0.30
C LEU A 210 -2.57 18.55 -0.40
N VAL A 211 -1.28 18.50 -0.65
CA VAL A 211 -0.44 19.72 -0.73
C VAL A 211 -0.92 20.61 -1.88
N LEU A 212 -1.05 20.06 -3.08
CA LEU A 212 -1.50 20.80 -4.25
C LEU A 212 -2.94 21.28 -4.12
N GLY A 213 -3.84 20.38 -3.68
CA GLY A 213 -5.24 20.69 -3.53
C GLY A 213 -5.49 21.74 -2.45
N MET A 214 -4.80 21.68 -1.31
CA MET A 214 -4.87 22.71 -0.27
C MET A 214 -4.32 24.05 -0.77
N ALA A 215 -3.22 24.06 -1.49
CA ALA A 215 -2.65 25.31 -2.02
C ALA A 215 -3.60 25.98 -3.01
N VAL A 216 -4.06 25.26 -4.03
CA VAL A 216 -4.96 25.80 -5.06
C VAL A 216 -6.33 26.13 -4.49
N GLY A 217 -6.93 25.24 -3.70
CA GLY A 217 -8.25 25.45 -3.09
C GLY A 217 -8.27 26.60 -2.10
N ALA A 218 -7.20 26.77 -1.30
CA ALA A 218 -7.09 27.88 -0.36
C ALA A 218 -6.98 29.23 -1.08
N VAL A 219 -6.15 29.31 -2.14
CA VAL A 219 -6.01 30.53 -2.96
C VAL A 219 -7.34 30.87 -3.62
N ALA A 220 -7.98 29.93 -4.30
CA ALA A 220 -9.26 30.14 -4.95
C ALA A 220 -10.34 30.63 -3.97
N GLY A 221 -10.53 29.92 -2.85
CA GLY A 221 -11.57 30.23 -1.89
C GLY A 221 -11.33 31.49 -1.06
N TYR A 222 -10.06 31.81 -0.73
CA TYR A 222 -9.74 33.01 0.06
C TYR A 222 -9.85 34.31 -0.75
N PHE A 223 -9.20 34.37 -1.91
CA PHE A 223 -9.20 35.58 -2.73
C PHE A 223 -10.54 35.80 -3.44
N GLY A 224 -11.18 34.74 -3.92
CA GLY A 224 -12.47 34.85 -4.61
C GLY A 224 -12.38 35.57 -5.95
N GLY A 225 -13.53 36.09 -6.44
CA GLY A 225 -13.60 36.92 -7.65
C GLY A 225 -12.97 36.27 -8.89
N TRP A 226 -12.16 37.00 -9.63
CA TRP A 226 -11.50 36.53 -10.84
C TRP A 226 -10.54 35.35 -10.58
N VAL A 227 -9.76 35.39 -9.48
CA VAL A 227 -8.83 34.30 -9.13
C VAL A 227 -9.58 32.99 -8.94
N ASP A 228 -10.69 33.04 -8.24
CA ASP A 228 -11.57 31.89 -8.02
C ASP A 228 -12.12 31.36 -9.36
N SER A 229 -12.63 32.24 -10.22
CA SER A 229 -13.22 31.86 -11.50
C SER A 229 -12.22 31.15 -12.42
N VAL A 230 -10.99 31.65 -12.50
CA VAL A 230 -9.91 31.04 -13.31
C VAL A 230 -9.50 29.69 -12.73
N LEU A 231 -9.20 29.61 -11.43
CA LEU A 231 -8.79 28.36 -10.80
C LEU A 231 -9.91 27.30 -10.82
N LEU A 232 -11.17 27.70 -10.64
CA LEU A 232 -12.31 26.81 -10.80
C LEU A 232 -12.44 26.30 -12.23
N GLY A 233 -12.19 27.16 -13.24
CA GLY A 233 -12.13 26.76 -14.64
C GLY A 233 -11.08 25.67 -14.87
N VAL A 234 -9.84 25.87 -14.38
CA VAL A 234 -8.77 24.88 -14.47
C VAL A 234 -9.16 23.56 -13.78
N MET A 235 -9.68 23.65 -12.53
CA MET A 235 -10.15 22.47 -11.82
C MET A 235 -11.25 21.72 -12.59
N THR A 236 -12.13 22.44 -13.28
CA THR A 236 -13.23 21.84 -14.05
C THR A 236 -12.70 21.14 -15.30
N VAL A 237 -11.74 21.71 -16.01
CA VAL A 237 -11.10 21.09 -17.17
C VAL A 237 -10.39 19.80 -16.77
N VAL A 238 -9.58 19.83 -15.71
CA VAL A 238 -8.87 18.63 -15.22
C VAL A 238 -9.86 17.57 -14.77
N TRP A 239 -10.92 17.95 -14.05
CA TRP A 239 -11.93 17.02 -13.52
C TRP A 239 -12.81 16.38 -14.59
N SER A 240 -12.94 17.03 -15.78
CA SER A 240 -13.70 16.45 -16.91
C SER A 240 -13.01 15.24 -17.54
N ILE A 241 -11.71 15.06 -17.29
CA ILE A 241 -10.93 13.94 -17.81
C ILE A 241 -11.13 12.75 -16.84
N PRO A 242 -11.52 11.56 -17.32
CA PRO A 242 -11.57 10.37 -16.47
C PRO A 242 -10.24 10.11 -15.78
N GLY A 243 -10.26 9.91 -14.45
CA GLY A 243 -9.05 9.81 -13.63
C GLY A 243 -8.01 8.82 -14.15
N ILE A 244 -8.46 7.61 -14.58
CA ILE A 244 -7.54 6.61 -15.12
C ILE A 244 -6.86 7.09 -16.43
N MET A 245 -7.55 7.81 -17.29
CA MET A 245 -6.96 8.36 -18.53
C MET A 245 -5.93 9.44 -18.21
N LEU A 246 -6.21 10.28 -17.20
CA LEU A 246 -5.27 11.32 -16.77
C LEU A 246 -4.01 10.69 -16.16
N VAL A 247 -4.15 9.66 -15.32
CA VAL A 247 -2.99 8.91 -14.78
C VAL A 247 -2.15 8.30 -15.90
N ILE A 248 -2.77 7.68 -16.91
CA ILE A 248 -2.09 7.12 -18.07
C ILE A 248 -1.34 8.22 -18.84
N ALA A 249 -2.02 9.34 -19.14
CA ALA A 249 -1.41 10.44 -19.86
C ALA A 249 -0.18 11.02 -19.14
N ILE A 250 -0.27 11.21 -17.81
CA ILE A 250 0.85 11.68 -17.00
C ILE A 250 1.99 10.63 -16.98
N SER A 251 1.67 9.35 -16.84
CA SER A 251 2.66 8.27 -16.84
C SER A 251 3.42 8.19 -18.16
N LEU A 252 2.73 8.35 -19.28
CA LEU A 252 3.34 8.38 -20.61
C LEU A 252 4.18 9.65 -20.82
N ALA A 253 3.70 10.80 -20.34
CA ALA A 253 4.43 12.08 -20.46
C ALA A 253 5.73 12.10 -19.64
N LEU A 254 5.83 11.32 -18.56
CA LEU A 254 7.05 11.18 -17.78
C LEU A 254 8.11 10.31 -18.45
N ASP A 255 7.76 9.61 -19.54
CA ASP A 255 8.63 8.74 -20.35
C ASP A 255 9.55 7.83 -19.51
N SER A 256 9.03 7.36 -18.40
CA SER A 256 9.76 6.54 -17.45
C SER A 256 8.83 5.47 -16.85
N LYS A 257 9.43 4.43 -16.33
CA LYS A 257 8.71 3.33 -15.68
C LYS A 257 9.22 3.11 -14.26
N GLY A 258 8.34 2.68 -13.39
CA GLY A 258 8.71 2.35 -12.02
C GLY A 258 7.79 2.94 -10.97
N VAL A 259 8.10 2.63 -9.72
CA VAL A 259 7.27 2.98 -8.56
C VAL A 259 7.06 4.50 -8.42
N TRP A 260 8.11 5.31 -8.68
CA TRP A 260 8.04 6.77 -8.54
C TRP A 260 7.08 7.43 -9.53
N VAL A 261 6.95 6.86 -10.76
CA VAL A 261 6.01 7.35 -11.77
C VAL A 261 4.58 7.20 -11.27
N SER A 262 4.27 6.05 -10.66
CA SER A 262 2.97 5.81 -10.05
C SER A 262 2.67 6.81 -8.92
N PHE A 263 3.67 7.16 -8.09
CA PHE A 263 3.52 8.17 -7.04
C PHE A 263 3.07 9.52 -7.61
N VAL A 264 3.79 10.00 -8.61
CA VAL A 264 3.56 11.32 -9.21
C VAL A 264 2.27 11.33 -10.02
N ALA A 265 2.06 10.34 -10.89
CA ALA A 265 0.91 10.29 -11.78
C ALA A 265 -0.41 10.23 -11.01
N VAL A 266 -0.50 9.34 -10.00
CA VAL A 266 -1.71 9.23 -9.17
C VAL A 266 -1.91 10.49 -8.33
N GLY A 267 -0.85 11.00 -7.69
CA GLY A 267 -0.93 12.21 -6.85
C GLY A 267 -1.36 13.46 -7.63
N LEU A 268 -0.83 13.64 -8.84
CA LEU A 268 -1.19 14.75 -9.73
C LEU A 268 -2.60 14.62 -10.34
N THR A 269 -3.22 13.46 -10.25
CA THR A 269 -4.59 13.28 -10.73
C THR A 269 -5.62 13.67 -9.68
N MET A 270 -5.34 13.44 -8.39
CA MET A 270 -6.33 13.52 -7.32
C MET A 270 -6.41 14.88 -6.60
N TRP A 271 -5.57 15.85 -6.96
CA TRP A 271 -5.51 17.15 -6.27
C TRP A 271 -6.79 17.99 -6.45
N VAL A 272 -7.54 17.79 -7.54
CA VAL A 272 -8.73 18.60 -7.86
C VAL A 272 -9.86 18.35 -6.85
N ASP A 273 -10.06 17.10 -6.42
CA ASP A 273 -11.07 16.77 -5.42
C ASP A 273 -10.77 17.45 -4.09
N VAL A 274 -9.49 17.45 -3.69
CA VAL A 274 -9.03 18.17 -2.51
C VAL A 274 -9.24 19.67 -2.66
N ALA A 275 -8.85 20.25 -3.81
CA ALA A 275 -8.96 21.68 -4.07
C ALA A 275 -10.39 22.17 -4.01
N ARG A 276 -11.34 21.41 -4.55
CA ARG A 276 -12.78 21.77 -4.51
C ARG A 276 -13.32 21.79 -3.08
N VAL A 277 -12.99 20.78 -2.28
CA VAL A 277 -13.43 20.72 -0.87
C VAL A 277 -12.80 21.86 -0.07
N VAL A 278 -11.50 22.09 -0.21
CA VAL A 278 -10.79 23.18 0.47
C VAL A 278 -11.34 24.55 0.06
N ARG A 279 -11.58 24.76 -1.24
CA ARG A 279 -12.21 25.98 -1.75
C ARG A 279 -13.57 26.22 -1.10
N GLY A 280 -14.45 25.21 -1.06
CA GLY A 280 -15.77 25.32 -0.44
C GLY A 280 -15.71 25.68 1.03
N GLN A 281 -14.85 25.03 1.80
CA GLN A 281 -14.61 25.32 3.20
C GLN A 281 -14.02 26.72 3.40
N MET A 282 -13.07 27.12 2.54
CA MET A 282 -12.44 28.43 2.60
C MET A 282 -13.44 29.57 2.37
N LEU A 283 -14.34 29.42 1.38
CA LEU A 283 -15.41 30.38 1.12
C LEU A 283 -16.32 30.57 2.34
N SER A 284 -16.64 29.50 3.05
CA SER A 284 -17.46 29.55 4.27
C SER A 284 -16.72 30.19 5.46
N LEU A 285 -15.43 29.87 5.63
CA LEU A 285 -14.66 30.30 6.80
C LEU A 285 -14.08 31.72 6.67
N ARG A 286 -13.86 32.23 5.47
CA ARG A 286 -13.23 33.55 5.26
C ARG A 286 -14.03 34.73 5.82
N SER A 287 -15.37 34.58 6.02
CA SER A 287 -16.27 35.55 6.63
C SER A 287 -16.53 35.28 8.11
N ALA A 288 -15.83 34.34 8.73
CA ALA A 288 -16.00 34.06 10.14
C ALA A 288 -15.38 35.18 11.01
N THR A 289 -15.99 35.47 12.14
CA THR A 289 -15.61 36.57 13.05
C THR A 289 -14.16 36.53 13.49
N PHE A 290 -13.60 35.33 13.72
CA PHE A 290 -12.19 35.20 14.09
C PHE A 290 -11.22 35.59 12.96
N VAL A 291 -11.63 35.43 11.69
CA VAL A 291 -10.84 35.85 10.51
C VAL A 291 -10.89 37.37 10.37
N GLU A 292 -12.06 37.95 10.57
CA GLU A 292 -12.24 39.42 10.56
C GLU A 292 -11.44 40.08 11.67
N ALA A 293 -11.49 39.53 12.90
CA ALA A 293 -10.64 39.99 14.01
C ALA A 293 -9.15 39.91 13.68
N GLY A 294 -8.70 38.80 13.04
CA GLY A 294 -7.32 38.66 12.60
C GLY A 294 -6.91 39.69 11.55
N ARG A 295 -7.80 40.08 10.63
CA ARG A 295 -7.56 41.17 9.66
C ARG A 295 -7.43 42.52 10.33
N VAL A 296 -8.33 42.83 11.28
CA VAL A 296 -8.29 44.08 12.06
C VAL A 296 -6.99 44.19 12.85
N LEU A 297 -6.47 43.07 13.37
CA LEU A 297 -5.17 42.98 14.05
C LEU A 297 -3.96 43.05 13.11
N GLY A 298 -4.16 43.21 11.78
CA GLY A 298 -3.09 43.33 10.82
C GLY A 298 -2.34 42.02 10.50
N LEU A 299 -2.94 40.85 10.78
CA LEU A 299 -2.28 39.57 10.44
C LEU A 299 -2.15 39.42 8.92
N PRO A 300 -0.96 39.01 8.42
CA PRO A 300 -0.78 38.78 6.99
C PRO A 300 -1.63 37.60 6.51
N THR A 301 -2.13 37.68 5.27
CA THR A 301 -2.98 36.69 4.64
C THR A 301 -2.44 35.26 4.74
N SER A 302 -1.14 35.06 4.47
CA SER A 302 -0.48 33.75 4.56
C SER A 302 -0.60 33.14 5.96
N ARG A 303 -0.45 33.95 7.03
CA ARG A 303 -0.61 33.52 8.42
C ARG A 303 -2.06 33.19 8.73
N LEU A 304 -3.04 33.97 8.24
CA LEU A 304 -4.47 33.69 8.39
C LEU A 304 -4.83 32.34 7.74
N ILE A 305 -4.37 32.11 6.52
CA ILE A 305 -4.62 30.85 5.80
C ILE A 305 -3.97 29.69 6.52
N ALA A 306 -2.65 29.73 6.72
CA ALA A 306 -1.89 28.58 7.18
C ALA A 306 -2.13 28.25 8.67
N ARG A 307 -2.30 29.25 9.54
CA ARG A 307 -2.36 29.06 10.99
C ARG A 307 -3.77 29.10 11.57
N HIS A 308 -4.73 29.67 10.86
CA HIS A 308 -6.12 29.79 11.34
C HIS A 308 -7.13 29.07 10.47
N LEU A 309 -7.12 29.24 9.16
CA LEU A 309 -8.14 28.65 8.28
C LEU A 309 -7.91 27.17 8.00
N LEU A 310 -6.73 26.78 7.50
CA LEU A 310 -6.41 25.37 7.19
C LEU A 310 -6.53 24.44 8.40
N PRO A 311 -6.07 24.81 9.62
CA PRO A 311 -6.27 23.96 10.78
C PRO A 311 -7.72 23.73 11.18
N ASN A 312 -8.63 24.68 10.88
CA ASN A 312 -10.06 24.53 11.14
C ASN A 312 -10.76 23.56 10.17
N MET A 313 -10.09 23.19 9.04
CA MET A 313 -10.60 22.24 8.06
C MET A 313 -10.06 20.80 8.29
N ARG A 314 -9.38 20.51 9.41
CA ARG A 314 -8.72 19.20 9.66
C ARG A 314 -9.71 18.04 9.55
N GLY A 315 -10.93 18.18 10.08
CA GLY A 315 -11.94 17.12 10.01
C GLY A 315 -12.24 16.70 8.57
N PRO A 316 -12.77 17.60 7.73
CA PRO A 316 -12.98 17.31 6.32
C PRO A 316 -11.75 16.82 5.56
N LEU A 317 -10.55 17.37 5.85
CA LEU A 317 -9.31 16.97 5.17
C LEU A 317 -8.88 15.53 5.52
N ILE A 318 -9.01 15.12 6.79
CA ILE A 318 -8.69 13.75 7.20
C ILE A 318 -9.65 12.75 6.57
N VAL A 319 -10.95 13.04 6.54
CA VAL A 319 -11.95 12.20 5.88
C VAL A 319 -11.64 12.07 4.38
N LEU A 320 -11.31 13.18 3.73
CA LEU A 320 -10.97 13.21 2.31
C LEU A 320 -9.67 12.43 2.04
N ALA A 321 -8.67 12.56 2.91
CA ALA A 321 -7.41 11.83 2.79
C ALA A 321 -7.63 10.31 2.82
N THR A 322 -8.50 9.79 3.69
CA THR A 322 -8.79 8.35 3.75
C THR A 322 -9.50 7.85 2.50
N SER A 323 -10.46 8.61 1.97
CA SER A 323 -11.15 8.27 0.72
C SER A 323 -10.19 8.33 -0.49
N ASN A 324 -9.35 9.36 -0.55
CA ASN A 324 -8.34 9.49 -1.59
C ASN A 324 -7.30 8.36 -1.52
N PHE A 325 -6.96 7.89 -0.32
CA PHE A 325 -6.03 6.77 -0.18
C PHE A 325 -6.62 5.48 -0.81
N ALA A 326 -7.88 5.18 -0.54
CA ALA A 326 -8.57 4.05 -1.15
C ALA A 326 -8.62 4.17 -2.69
N ALA A 327 -8.93 5.36 -3.21
CA ALA A 327 -8.94 5.63 -4.64
C ALA A 327 -7.54 5.54 -5.27
N ALA A 328 -6.50 6.02 -4.57
CA ALA A 328 -5.12 5.95 -5.04
C ALA A 328 -4.64 4.51 -5.24
N ILE A 329 -4.98 3.60 -4.31
CA ILE A 329 -4.67 2.17 -4.44
C ILE A 329 -5.35 1.56 -5.67
N LEU A 330 -6.61 1.90 -5.92
CA LEU A 330 -7.34 1.40 -7.09
C LEU A 330 -6.77 1.94 -8.41
N LEU A 331 -6.39 3.23 -8.44
CA LEU A 331 -5.75 3.84 -9.63
C LEU A 331 -4.38 3.23 -9.90
N GLU A 332 -3.56 3.01 -8.86
CA GLU A 332 -2.28 2.31 -8.99
C GLU A 332 -2.47 0.89 -9.52
N ALA A 333 -3.39 0.13 -8.91
CA ALA A 333 -3.67 -1.23 -9.33
C ALA A 333 -4.13 -1.28 -10.80
N GLY A 334 -4.99 -0.37 -11.23
CA GLY A 334 -5.40 -0.22 -12.62
C GLY A 334 -4.24 0.12 -13.55
N LEU A 335 -3.38 1.07 -13.16
CA LEU A 335 -2.20 1.48 -13.93
C LEU A 335 -1.19 0.31 -14.07
N SER A 336 -0.94 -0.40 -12.97
CA SER A 336 -0.05 -1.56 -12.95
C SER A 336 -0.63 -2.74 -13.74
N PHE A 337 -1.94 -2.97 -13.68
CA PHE A 337 -2.64 -3.96 -14.50
C PHE A 337 -2.49 -3.67 -16.00
N LEU A 338 -2.55 -2.41 -16.40
CA LEU A 338 -2.30 -1.99 -17.79
C LEU A 338 -0.82 -2.02 -18.20
N GLY A 339 0.08 -2.36 -17.27
CA GLY A 339 1.52 -2.44 -17.53
C GLY A 339 2.25 -1.09 -17.61
N LEU A 340 1.61 -0.02 -17.15
CA LEU A 340 2.16 1.35 -17.12
C LEU A 340 2.61 1.77 -15.70
N GLY A 341 2.29 0.99 -14.67
CA GLY A 341 2.65 1.24 -13.29
C GLY A 341 3.97 0.61 -12.88
N VAL A 342 3.94 -0.05 -11.72
CA VAL A 342 5.10 -0.76 -11.17
C VAL A 342 5.54 -1.87 -12.11
N GLN A 343 6.86 -1.95 -12.36
CA GLN A 343 7.45 -2.94 -13.25
C GLN A 343 8.18 -4.02 -12.45
N PRO A 344 8.28 -5.26 -12.99
CA PRO A 344 9.16 -6.27 -12.43
C PRO A 344 10.61 -5.74 -12.32
N PRO A 345 11.38 -6.14 -11.30
CA PRO A 345 11.10 -7.20 -10.34
C PRO A 345 10.26 -6.76 -9.13
N ALA A 346 10.00 -5.45 -8.93
CA ALA A 346 9.29 -4.93 -7.78
C ALA A 346 7.84 -5.46 -7.74
N PRO A 347 7.38 -6.09 -6.66
CA PRO A 347 6.01 -6.56 -6.55
C PRO A 347 5.09 -5.41 -6.12
N SER A 348 4.01 -5.14 -6.87
CA SER A 348 2.83 -4.44 -6.38
C SER A 348 1.62 -5.35 -6.51
N TRP A 349 0.60 -5.13 -5.69
CA TRP A 349 -0.59 -5.98 -5.77
C TRP A 349 -1.28 -5.87 -7.15
N GLY A 350 -1.27 -4.68 -7.77
CA GLY A 350 -1.81 -4.49 -9.12
C GLY A 350 -1.05 -5.28 -10.19
N LEU A 351 0.29 -5.29 -10.12
CA LEU A 351 1.12 -6.10 -11.01
C LEU A 351 0.88 -7.60 -10.79
N MET A 352 0.74 -8.04 -9.53
CA MET A 352 0.47 -9.45 -9.20
C MET A 352 -0.89 -9.90 -9.74
N VAL A 353 -1.94 -9.05 -9.65
CA VAL A 353 -3.25 -9.30 -10.29
C VAL A 353 -3.08 -9.50 -11.79
N LYS A 354 -2.29 -8.65 -12.46
CA LYS A 354 -2.01 -8.78 -13.89
C LYS A 354 -1.30 -10.09 -14.21
N GLU A 355 -0.25 -10.40 -13.46
CA GLU A 355 0.53 -11.64 -13.65
C GLU A 355 -0.34 -12.90 -13.48
N GLY A 356 -1.27 -12.90 -12.52
CA GLY A 356 -2.25 -13.96 -12.33
C GLY A 356 -3.31 -14.00 -13.44
N TYR A 357 -3.81 -12.83 -13.86
CA TYR A 357 -4.78 -12.70 -14.94
C TYR A 357 -4.25 -13.24 -16.28
N ASP A 358 -2.99 -12.98 -16.60
CA ASP A 358 -2.33 -13.49 -17.81
C ASP A 358 -2.24 -15.04 -17.82
N LEU A 359 -2.46 -15.67 -16.67
CA LEU A 359 -2.47 -17.12 -16.48
C LEU A 359 -3.87 -17.71 -16.29
N LEU A 360 -4.95 -16.92 -16.45
CA LEU A 360 -6.32 -17.43 -16.39
C LEU A 360 -6.51 -18.51 -17.47
N GLY A 361 -7.08 -19.63 -17.05
CA GLY A 361 -7.14 -20.86 -17.88
C GLY A 361 -6.14 -21.93 -17.43
N THR A 362 -5.17 -21.60 -16.57
CA THR A 362 -4.36 -22.57 -15.83
C THR A 362 -4.89 -22.73 -14.39
N GLU A 363 -4.56 -23.84 -13.73
CA GLU A 363 -4.99 -24.10 -12.36
C GLU A 363 -4.48 -23.03 -11.36
N ALA A 364 -3.32 -22.43 -11.61
CA ALA A 364 -2.74 -21.42 -10.76
C ALA A 364 -3.28 -20.01 -11.01
N GLY A 365 -3.77 -19.70 -12.21
CA GLY A 365 -4.14 -18.34 -12.61
C GLY A 365 -5.23 -17.73 -11.73
N LEU A 366 -6.27 -18.50 -11.41
CA LEU A 366 -7.34 -18.04 -10.52
C LEU A 366 -6.79 -17.65 -9.14
N TRP A 367 -5.95 -18.49 -8.56
CA TRP A 367 -5.38 -18.30 -7.24
C TRP A 367 -4.46 -17.09 -7.20
N LEU A 368 -3.54 -16.99 -8.15
CA LEU A 368 -2.60 -15.88 -8.27
C LEU A 368 -3.28 -14.52 -8.54
N THR A 369 -4.49 -14.52 -9.10
CA THR A 369 -5.30 -13.31 -9.30
C THR A 369 -6.09 -12.93 -8.05
N LEU A 370 -6.73 -13.92 -7.40
CA LEU A 370 -7.64 -13.66 -6.29
C LEU A 370 -6.92 -13.18 -5.02
N LEU A 371 -5.74 -13.70 -4.71
CA LEU A 371 -5.01 -13.32 -3.51
C LEU A 371 -4.65 -11.83 -3.46
N PRO A 372 -3.93 -11.27 -4.45
CA PRO A 372 -3.63 -9.84 -4.43
C PRO A 372 -4.89 -9.00 -4.65
N GLY A 373 -5.88 -9.47 -5.42
CA GLY A 373 -7.18 -8.80 -5.57
C GLY A 373 -7.94 -8.69 -4.25
N ALA A 374 -7.95 -9.74 -3.43
CA ALA A 374 -8.54 -9.71 -2.09
C ALA A 374 -7.78 -8.75 -1.16
N ALA A 375 -6.45 -8.72 -1.23
CA ALA A 375 -5.64 -7.79 -0.44
C ALA A 375 -5.95 -6.32 -0.78
N ILE A 376 -6.06 -5.98 -2.07
CA ILE A 376 -6.52 -4.65 -2.53
C ILE A 376 -7.90 -4.35 -1.98
N SER A 377 -8.87 -5.25 -2.16
CA SER A 377 -10.26 -5.06 -1.76
C SER A 377 -10.39 -4.84 -0.25
N LEU A 378 -9.69 -5.63 0.56
CA LEU A 378 -9.69 -5.50 2.02
C LEU A 378 -9.06 -4.18 2.47
N LEU A 379 -7.98 -3.74 1.83
CA LEU A 379 -7.32 -2.49 2.19
C LEU A 379 -8.19 -1.28 1.81
N VAL A 380 -8.77 -1.27 0.61
CA VAL A 380 -9.72 -0.24 0.15
C VAL A 380 -10.94 -0.18 1.06
N LEU A 381 -11.55 -1.33 1.39
CA LEU A 381 -12.65 -1.41 2.35
C LEU A 381 -12.25 -0.84 3.71
N SER A 382 -11.06 -1.16 4.19
CA SER A 382 -10.56 -0.70 5.50
C SER A 382 -10.39 0.82 5.54
N PHE A 383 -9.84 1.45 4.49
CA PHE A 383 -9.76 2.90 4.40
C PHE A 383 -11.13 3.56 4.29
N ASN A 384 -12.08 2.97 3.55
CA ASN A 384 -13.44 3.49 3.45
C ASN A 384 -14.18 3.40 4.80
N LEU A 385 -14.05 2.27 5.52
CA LEU A 385 -14.64 2.12 6.86
C LEU A 385 -14.03 3.11 7.86
N LEU A 386 -12.72 3.32 7.81
CA LEU A 386 -12.04 4.32 8.62
C LEU A 386 -12.53 5.75 8.28
N GLY A 387 -12.62 6.08 6.99
CA GLY A 387 -13.09 7.37 6.51
C GLY A 387 -14.51 7.69 6.96
N ASN A 388 -15.43 6.74 6.83
CA ASN A 388 -16.81 6.87 7.31
C ASN A 388 -16.85 7.05 8.83
N GLY A 389 -16.11 6.24 9.58
CA GLY A 389 -16.03 6.39 11.03
C GLY A 389 -15.45 7.72 11.50
N LEU A 390 -14.45 8.25 10.78
CA LEU A 390 -13.91 9.57 11.06
C LEU A 390 -14.92 10.68 10.71
N ARG A 391 -15.63 10.55 9.60
CA ARG A 391 -16.70 11.49 9.22
C ARG A 391 -17.75 11.57 10.31
N ASP A 392 -18.25 10.41 10.78
CA ASP A 392 -19.26 10.36 11.85
C ASP A 392 -18.73 10.93 13.17
N ALA A 393 -17.44 10.72 13.48
CA ALA A 393 -16.80 11.26 14.67
C ALA A 393 -16.62 12.79 14.64
N TYR A 394 -16.41 13.37 13.45
CA TYR A 394 -16.27 14.82 13.27
C TYR A 394 -17.60 15.54 13.02
N ASP A 395 -18.72 14.83 12.75
CA ASP A 395 -20.04 15.45 12.57
C ASP A 395 -20.64 15.84 13.95
N PRO A 396 -20.85 17.14 14.23
CA PRO A 396 -21.42 17.59 15.50
C PRO A 396 -22.91 17.24 15.64
N LYS A 397 -23.60 16.89 14.56
CA LYS A 397 -25.04 16.60 14.55
C LYS A 397 -25.38 15.16 14.89
N THR A 398 -24.40 14.25 14.89
CA THR A 398 -24.65 12.84 15.21
C THR A 398 -24.92 12.69 16.71
N PRO A 399 -26.09 12.18 17.15
CA PRO A 399 -26.39 12.00 18.56
C PRO A 399 -25.39 11.02 19.19
N VAL A 400 -24.94 11.36 20.40
CA VAL A 400 -24.17 10.42 21.22
C VAL A 400 -25.18 9.39 21.72
N ALA A 401 -25.13 8.16 21.20
CA ALA A 401 -25.89 7.06 21.78
C ALA A 401 -25.43 6.92 23.23
N GLY A 402 -26.38 7.19 24.19
CA GLY A 402 -26.20 7.03 25.61
C GLY A 402 -26.02 5.57 26.02
#